data_347bb7845de47e2389f8db3fed19588e
#
_entry.id   347bb7845de47e2389f8db3fed19588e
#
_cell.length_a   1.000
_cell.length_b   1.000
_cell.length_c   1.000
_cell.angle_alpha   90.00
_cell.angle_beta   90.00
_cell.angle_gamma   90.00
#
_symmetry.space_group_name_H-M   'P 1'
#
loop_
_entity.id
_entity.type
_entity.pdbx_description
1 polymer ?
#
loop_
_entity_poly.entity_id
_entity_poly.type
_entity_poly.pdbx_seq_one_letter_code
_entity_poly.pdbx_strand_id
1 'polypeptide(L)'
;MATGSRTVRPRSSVWLSERKAPKRKGDQQPVGLDHVKIVAATMRLLDAEGLSGFSMRRLAAELGVTAMSVYWYVETKDHLLELALDAAMGEIALPMEAVGPVEGQEHSPAEPRDWREQLRRLAAEYRQVMVRHSWVPALLGEYLNIGPNAVVFSNAALAVMRNSGLPDDKITSALSLVYQFVYGFGTIEGRFAAPCRAPGLTQDELFHETMSSVEDRMEFDESRKIMKARGGNTVEEMRDRDFTFALDFAIAGIEALRDR
;
A
#
# COMPACT_ATOMS: atom_id res chain seq x y z
N MET A 1 28.07 -27.85 -24.26
CA MET A 1 28.07 -26.86 -23.16
C MET A 1 26.67 -26.72 -22.67
N ALA A 2 26.36 -27.29 -21.51
CA ALA A 2 25.03 -27.26 -20.93
C ALA A 2 24.85 -25.91 -20.19
N THR A 3 23.98 -25.06 -20.72
CA THR A 3 23.51 -23.84 -20.03
C THR A 3 22.62 -24.26 -18.87
N GLY A 4 23.19 -24.20 -17.64
CA GLY A 4 22.46 -24.46 -16.42
C GLY A 4 21.31 -23.47 -16.28
N SER A 5 20.08 -23.96 -16.46
CA SER A 5 18.85 -23.26 -16.10
C SER A 5 18.91 -22.94 -14.62
N ARG A 6 19.07 -21.66 -14.28
CA ARG A 6 18.92 -21.15 -12.92
C ARG A 6 17.45 -21.32 -12.56
N THR A 7 17.12 -22.41 -11.88
CA THR A 7 15.79 -22.57 -11.27
C THR A 7 15.63 -21.45 -10.24
N VAL A 8 14.81 -20.45 -10.59
CA VAL A 8 14.36 -19.44 -9.63
C VAL A 8 13.52 -20.19 -8.58
N ARG A 9 14.08 -20.41 -7.41
CA ARG A 9 13.30 -20.94 -6.28
C ARG A 9 12.25 -19.89 -5.92
N PRO A 10 10.99 -20.26 -5.72
CA PRO A 10 9.99 -19.35 -5.16
C PRO A 10 10.58 -18.76 -3.87
N ARG A 11 10.51 -17.45 -3.69
CA ARG A 11 10.92 -16.81 -2.43
C ARG A 11 10.06 -17.42 -1.33
N SER A 12 10.69 -18.00 -0.30
CA SER A 12 9.97 -18.52 0.85
C SER A 12 9.45 -17.32 1.65
N SER A 13 8.14 -17.15 1.72
CA SER A 13 7.52 -16.08 2.52
C SER A 13 7.79 -16.30 4.00
N VAL A 14 8.03 -15.21 4.75
CA VAL A 14 8.19 -15.25 6.21
C VAL A 14 6.92 -15.78 6.90
N TRP A 15 5.76 -15.63 6.27
CA TRP A 15 4.47 -16.07 6.79
C TRP A 15 4.20 -17.56 6.58
N LEU A 16 4.92 -18.21 5.64
CA LEU A 16 4.79 -19.64 5.32
C LEU A 16 5.91 -20.49 5.91
N SER A 17 6.99 -19.86 6.36
CA SER A 17 8.07 -20.57 7.03
C SER A 17 7.64 -20.92 8.46
N GLU A 18 7.81 -22.19 8.87
CA GLU A 18 7.67 -22.56 10.27
C GLU A 18 8.57 -21.64 11.10
N ARG A 19 7.97 -20.84 12.00
CA ARG A 19 8.74 -20.03 12.94
C ARG A 19 9.62 -20.97 13.76
N LYS A 20 10.85 -21.14 13.36
CA LYS A 20 11.84 -21.70 14.26
C LYS A 20 11.94 -20.73 15.42
N ALA A 21 11.47 -21.18 16.58
CA ALA A 21 11.65 -20.42 17.81
C ALA A 21 13.11 -19.97 17.89
N PRO A 22 13.38 -18.69 18.21
CA PRO A 22 14.75 -18.18 18.30
C PRO A 22 15.53 -19.17 19.15
N LYS A 23 16.60 -19.73 18.61
CA LYS A 23 17.48 -20.63 19.35
C LYS A 23 17.98 -19.86 20.57
N ARG A 24 17.45 -20.21 21.75
CA ARG A 24 17.97 -19.77 23.04
C ARG A 24 19.44 -20.18 23.10
N LYS A 25 20.32 -19.27 22.76
CA LYS A 25 21.74 -19.33 23.10
C LYS A 25 22.15 -17.99 23.67
N GLY A 26 22.34 -18.00 24.98
CA GLY A 26 23.20 -17.14 25.81
C GLY A 26 23.26 -15.65 25.53
N ASP A 27 22.97 -14.86 26.51
CA ASP A 27 23.49 -13.55 26.95
C ASP A 27 23.99 -12.46 25.96
N GLN A 28 23.71 -12.50 24.66
CA GLN A 28 24.16 -11.49 23.70
C GLN A 28 23.06 -10.87 22.82
N GLN A 29 21.80 -10.93 23.26
CA GLN A 29 20.80 -10.09 22.61
C GLN A 29 21.05 -8.62 22.98
N PRO A 30 21.15 -7.70 21.99
CA PRO A 30 21.27 -6.27 22.27
C PRO A 30 20.07 -5.83 23.11
N VAL A 31 20.34 -5.30 24.29
CA VAL A 31 19.30 -4.80 25.20
C VAL A 31 18.52 -3.70 24.50
N GLY A 32 17.19 -3.88 24.36
CA GLY A 32 16.29 -2.88 23.82
C GLY A 32 16.00 -2.94 22.32
N LEU A 33 16.52 -3.93 21.58
CA LEU A 33 16.14 -4.19 20.18
C LEU A 33 15.04 -5.25 20.13
N ASP A 34 14.00 -5.02 19.33
CA ASP A 34 12.89 -5.93 19.08
C ASP A 34 12.39 -5.85 17.64
N HIS A 35 11.52 -6.77 17.25
CA HIS A 35 10.95 -6.82 15.89
C HIS A 35 10.21 -5.51 15.52
N VAL A 36 9.48 -4.92 16.44
CA VAL A 36 8.69 -3.70 16.19
C VAL A 36 9.62 -2.54 15.84
N LYS A 37 10.70 -2.35 16.61
CA LYS A 37 11.69 -1.29 16.35
C LYS A 37 12.43 -1.51 15.04
N ILE A 38 12.78 -2.76 14.72
CA ILE A 38 13.45 -3.10 13.45
C ILE A 38 12.55 -2.79 12.27
N VAL A 39 11.29 -3.21 12.30
CA VAL A 39 10.31 -2.96 11.23
C VAL A 39 10.05 -1.45 11.09
N ALA A 40 9.83 -0.74 12.18
CA ALA A 40 9.61 0.71 12.15
C ALA A 40 10.83 1.48 11.58
N ALA A 41 12.06 1.11 11.95
CA ALA A 41 13.26 1.70 11.36
C ALA A 41 13.41 1.34 9.87
N THR A 42 13.02 0.13 9.47
CA THR A 42 13.00 -0.29 8.08
C THR A 42 12.04 0.57 7.26
N MET A 43 10.81 0.78 7.74
CA MET A 43 9.83 1.64 7.07
C MET A 43 10.35 3.07 6.90
N ARG A 44 10.91 3.67 7.96
CA ARG A 44 11.51 5.02 7.88
C ARG A 44 12.61 5.11 6.83
N LEU A 45 13.52 4.13 6.77
CA LEU A 45 14.58 4.11 5.75
C LEU A 45 14.03 3.92 4.34
N LEU A 46 13.02 3.08 4.17
CA LEU A 46 12.34 2.89 2.88
C LEU A 46 11.62 4.16 2.43
N ASP A 47 11.01 4.90 3.35
CA ASP A 47 10.36 6.18 3.06
C ASP A 47 11.35 7.27 2.68
N ALA A 48 12.51 7.30 3.34
CA ALA A 48 13.54 8.31 3.11
C ALA A 48 14.39 8.04 1.85
N GLU A 49 14.73 6.79 1.56
CA GLU A 49 15.74 6.42 0.57
C GLU A 49 15.23 5.48 -0.53
N GLY A 50 14.02 4.98 -0.39
CA GLY A 50 13.42 3.98 -1.27
C GLY A 50 14.08 2.60 -1.19
N LEU A 51 13.58 1.67 -1.99
CA LEU A 51 14.10 0.29 -2.04
C LEU A 51 15.55 0.19 -2.51
N SER A 52 15.97 1.07 -3.41
CA SER A 52 17.33 1.08 -3.96
C SER A 52 18.36 1.55 -2.95
N GLY A 53 18.01 2.45 -2.05
CA GLY A 53 18.88 2.96 -0.97
C GLY A 53 18.91 2.04 0.26
N PHE A 54 17.95 1.14 0.40
CA PHE A 54 17.83 0.29 1.57
C PHE A 54 18.82 -0.86 1.59
N SER A 55 19.55 -1.01 2.72
CA SER A 55 20.42 -2.17 3.00
C SER A 55 20.43 -2.52 4.49
N MET A 56 20.71 -3.80 4.81
CA MET A 56 20.83 -4.27 6.19
C MET A 56 21.93 -3.52 6.96
N ARG A 57 22.99 -3.06 6.28
CA ARG A 57 24.05 -2.26 6.89
C ARG A 57 23.55 -0.87 7.30
N ARG A 58 22.75 -0.22 6.44
CA ARG A 58 22.17 1.10 6.76
C ARG A 58 21.17 0.99 7.91
N LEU A 59 20.32 -0.04 7.88
CA LEU A 59 19.40 -0.31 8.97
C LEU A 59 20.12 -0.52 10.29
N ALA A 60 21.21 -1.31 10.31
CA ALA A 60 21.99 -1.52 11.51
C ALA A 60 22.63 -0.21 12.03
N ALA A 61 23.11 0.64 11.11
CA ALA A 61 23.64 1.96 11.47
C ALA A 61 22.56 2.88 12.05
N GLU A 62 21.36 2.90 11.45
CA GLU A 62 20.19 3.64 11.95
C GLU A 62 19.79 3.20 13.38
N LEU A 63 19.87 1.90 13.64
CA LEU A 63 19.55 1.31 14.94
C LEU A 63 20.70 1.38 15.98
N GLY A 64 21.89 1.84 15.58
CA GLY A 64 23.06 1.89 16.45
C GLY A 64 23.60 0.51 16.84
N VAL A 65 23.40 -0.52 15.98
CA VAL A 65 23.80 -1.90 16.24
C VAL A 65 24.64 -2.46 15.07
N THR A 66 25.16 -3.69 15.21
CA THR A 66 25.81 -4.39 14.12
C THR A 66 24.78 -5.03 13.18
N ALA A 67 25.13 -5.23 11.91
CA ALA A 67 24.25 -5.95 10.97
C ALA A 67 23.94 -7.37 11.47
N MET A 68 24.89 -8.04 12.12
CA MET A 68 24.70 -9.36 12.72
C MET A 68 23.60 -9.32 13.79
N SER A 69 23.52 -8.25 14.57
CA SER A 69 22.47 -8.07 15.58
C SER A 69 21.08 -8.04 14.97
N VAL A 70 20.90 -7.45 13.77
CA VAL A 70 19.62 -7.44 13.05
C VAL A 70 19.29 -8.84 12.55
N TYR A 71 20.27 -9.60 12.04
CA TYR A 71 20.07 -10.97 11.57
C TYR A 71 19.69 -11.98 12.68
N TRP A 72 19.81 -11.62 13.95
CA TRP A 72 19.23 -12.42 15.05
C TRP A 72 17.70 -12.41 15.05
N TYR A 73 17.09 -11.34 14.52
CA TYR A 73 15.63 -11.14 14.52
C TYR A 73 14.99 -11.51 13.18
N VAL A 74 15.71 -11.33 12.06
CA VAL A 74 15.22 -11.59 10.71
C VAL A 74 16.25 -12.39 9.91
N GLU A 75 15.85 -13.47 9.27
CA GLU A 75 16.77 -14.37 8.57
C GLU A 75 17.33 -13.74 7.28
N THR A 76 16.54 -12.94 6.59
CA THR A 76 16.90 -12.35 5.30
C THR A 76 16.37 -10.91 5.15
N LYS A 77 16.95 -10.17 4.20
CA LYS A 77 16.40 -8.88 3.79
C LYS A 77 14.97 -9.02 3.27
N ASP A 78 14.66 -10.07 2.52
CA ASP A 78 13.35 -10.32 1.95
C ASP A 78 12.30 -10.54 3.04
N HIS A 79 12.61 -11.33 4.08
CA HIS A 79 11.71 -11.47 5.25
C HIS A 79 11.41 -10.12 5.91
N LEU A 80 12.42 -9.26 6.04
CA LEU A 80 12.23 -7.94 6.62
C LEU A 80 11.36 -7.03 5.75
N LEU A 81 11.52 -7.10 4.43
CA LEU A 81 10.67 -6.34 3.50
C LEU A 81 9.21 -6.81 3.53
N GLU A 82 8.95 -8.12 3.65
CA GLU A 82 7.60 -8.64 3.85
C GLU A 82 6.98 -8.17 5.18
N LEU A 83 7.76 -8.14 6.26
CA LEU A 83 7.30 -7.62 7.55
C LEU A 83 6.98 -6.13 7.47
N ALA A 84 7.80 -5.34 6.77
CA ALA A 84 7.57 -3.91 6.56
C ALA A 84 6.33 -3.67 5.69
N LEU A 85 6.12 -4.48 4.64
CA LEU A 85 4.93 -4.43 3.80
C LEU A 85 3.66 -4.67 4.62
N ASP A 86 3.65 -5.73 5.42
CA ASP A 86 2.49 -6.04 6.27
C ASP A 86 2.25 -4.96 7.34
N ALA A 87 3.31 -4.38 7.90
CA ALA A 87 3.19 -3.26 8.84
C ALA A 87 2.56 -2.02 8.17
N ALA A 88 2.93 -1.72 6.93
CA ALA A 88 2.30 -0.64 6.16
C ALA A 88 0.81 -0.94 5.88
N MET A 89 0.44 -2.19 5.58
CA MET A 89 -0.96 -2.59 5.46
C MET A 89 -1.74 -2.41 6.76
N GLY A 90 -1.07 -2.52 7.91
CA GLY A 90 -1.64 -2.28 9.24
C GLY A 90 -1.97 -0.82 9.53
N GLU A 91 -1.47 0.13 8.73
CA GLU A 91 -1.81 1.55 8.86
C GLU A 91 -3.16 1.92 8.21
N ILE A 92 -3.76 1.01 7.45
CA ILE A 92 -5.07 1.21 6.82
C ILE A 92 -6.15 1.29 7.90
N ALA A 93 -6.83 2.42 8.01
CA ALA A 93 -7.98 2.57 8.89
C ALA A 93 -9.18 1.81 8.33
N LEU A 94 -9.48 0.66 8.92
CA LEU A 94 -10.60 -0.18 8.50
C LEU A 94 -11.94 0.37 9.03
N PRO A 95 -13.04 0.25 8.27
CA PRO A 95 -14.38 0.47 8.82
C PRO A 95 -14.62 -0.50 9.97
N MET A 96 -14.99 0.01 11.14
CA MET A 96 -15.17 -0.79 12.39
C MET A 96 -16.12 -1.98 12.19
N GLU A 97 -17.10 -1.85 11.32
CA GLU A 97 -18.10 -2.88 11.04
C GLU A 97 -17.64 -3.97 10.04
N ALA A 98 -16.56 -3.72 9.32
CA ALA A 98 -15.93 -4.71 8.42
C ALA A 98 -15.00 -5.68 9.17
N VAL A 99 -14.62 -5.32 10.39
CA VAL A 99 -13.89 -6.17 11.32
C VAL A 99 -14.95 -6.83 12.19
N GLY A 100 -15.28 -8.12 11.95
CA GLY A 100 -16.32 -8.85 12.67
C GLY A 100 -16.27 -8.68 14.20
N PRO A 101 -17.32 -9.05 14.94
CA PRO A 101 -17.42 -8.76 16.37
C PRO A 101 -16.22 -9.28 17.13
N VAL A 102 -15.55 -8.40 17.87
CA VAL A 102 -14.58 -8.78 18.89
C VAL A 102 -15.38 -9.44 20.01
N GLU A 103 -15.08 -10.70 20.36
CA GLU A 103 -15.75 -11.39 21.45
C GLU A 103 -15.79 -10.52 22.72
N GLY A 104 -16.99 -10.21 23.18
CA GLY A 104 -17.24 -9.50 24.44
C GLY A 104 -17.75 -8.05 24.33
N GLN A 105 -17.96 -7.49 23.16
CA GLN A 105 -18.62 -6.18 23.02
C GLN A 105 -20.06 -6.35 22.50
N GLU A 106 -21.05 -6.01 23.32
CA GLU A 106 -22.45 -5.84 22.90
C GLU A 106 -22.52 -4.65 21.93
N HIS A 107 -22.63 -4.94 20.63
CA HIS A 107 -22.89 -3.92 19.63
C HIS A 107 -24.39 -3.70 19.53
N SER A 108 -24.82 -2.46 19.80
CA SER A 108 -26.10 -1.98 19.31
C SER A 108 -26.13 -2.17 17.79
N PRO A 109 -27.24 -2.67 17.18
CA PRO A 109 -27.32 -2.83 15.74
C PRO A 109 -27.21 -1.44 15.09
N ALA A 110 -26.01 -1.08 14.68
CA ALA A 110 -25.79 0.09 13.84
C ALA A 110 -26.54 -0.16 12.51
N GLU A 111 -27.27 0.85 12.03
CA GLU A 111 -27.91 0.77 10.72
C GLU A 111 -26.90 0.30 9.67
N PRO A 112 -27.31 -0.58 8.73
CA PRO A 112 -26.39 -1.08 7.71
C PRO A 112 -25.88 0.12 6.91
N ARG A 113 -24.62 0.49 7.16
CA ARG A 113 -23.98 1.56 6.40
C ARG A 113 -23.88 1.17 4.94
N ASP A 114 -24.06 2.15 4.07
CA ASP A 114 -23.96 1.95 2.64
C ASP A 114 -22.57 1.36 2.27
N TRP A 115 -22.60 0.16 1.67
CA TRP A 115 -21.39 -0.53 1.21
C TRP A 115 -20.54 0.35 0.26
N ARG A 116 -21.16 1.31 -0.45
CA ARG A 116 -20.48 2.24 -1.35
C ARG A 116 -19.57 3.18 -0.57
N GLU A 117 -20.08 3.71 0.53
CA GLU A 117 -19.31 4.58 1.42
C GLU A 117 -18.16 3.82 2.08
N GLN A 118 -18.43 2.59 2.55
CA GLN A 118 -17.39 1.72 3.10
C GLN A 118 -16.30 1.40 2.05
N LEU A 119 -16.70 1.14 0.81
CA LEU A 119 -15.76 0.87 -0.29
C LEU A 119 -14.93 2.11 -0.64
N ARG A 120 -15.54 3.31 -0.71
CA ARG A 120 -14.83 4.58 -0.93
C ARG A 120 -13.79 4.80 0.17
N ARG A 121 -14.16 4.58 1.41
CA ARG A 121 -13.25 4.74 2.55
C ARG A 121 -12.09 3.76 2.48
N LEU A 122 -12.33 2.47 2.26
CA LEU A 122 -11.26 1.48 2.09
C LEU A 122 -10.33 1.80 0.92
N ALA A 123 -10.89 2.22 -0.21
CA ALA A 123 -10.13 2.60 -1.39
C ALA A 123 -9.24 3.83 -1.13
N ALA A 124 -9.77 4.84 -0.44
CA ALA A 124 -9.03 6.04 -0.06
C ALA A 124 -7.89 5.72 0.90
N GLU A 125 -8.14 4.94 1.95
CA GLU A 125 -7.12 4.52 2.92
C GLU A 125 -6.01 3.69 2.25
N TYR A 126 -6.37 2.75 1.38
CA TYR A 126 -5.40 1.95 0.64
C TYR A 126 -4.55 2.80 -0.31
N ARG A 127 -5.15 3.79 -1.01
CA ARG A 127 -4.43 4.79 -1.80
C ARG A 127 -3.43 5.55 -0.93
N GLN A 128 -3.85 6.04 0.24
CA GLN A 128 -3.02 6.83 1.15
C GLN A 128 -1.78 6.07 1.63
N VAL A 129 -1.90 4.78 1.92
CA VAL A 129 -0.73 3.95 2.28
C VAL A 129 0.29 3.91 1.14
N MET A 130 -0.13 3.77 -0.11
CA MET A 130 0.78 3.76 -1.27
C MET A 130 1.40 5.12 -1.56
N VAL A 131 0.68 6.22 -1.28
CA VAL A 131 1.21 7.58 -1.41
C VAL A 131 2.22 7.87 -0.30
N ARG A 132 1.91 7.49 0.95
CA ARG A 132 2.80 7.65 2.10
C ARG A 132 4.06 6.81 1.95
N HIS A 133 3.90 5.57 1.56
CA HIS A 133 4.95 4.57 1.41
C HIS A 133 5.14 4.21 -0.06
N SER A 134 5.78 5.08 -0.83
CA SER A 134 5.95 4.93 -2.29
C SER A 134 6.70 3.66 -2.72
N TRP A 135 7.28 2.92 -1.79
CA TRP A 135 7.90 1.61 -1.98
C TRP A 135 6.91 0.45 -1.90
N VAL A 136 5.73 0.63 -1.26
CA VAL A 136 4.71 -0.42 -1.09
C VAL A 136 4.26 -1.03 -2.42
N PRO A 137 3.92 -0.26 -3.47
CA PRO A 137 3.50 -0.85 -4.74
C PRO A 137 4.51 -1.82 -5.35
N ALA A 138 5.80 -1.55 -5.22
CA ALA A 138 6.83 -2.44 -5.75
C ALA A 138 6.86 -3.78 -4.98
N LEU A 139 6.71 -3.74 -3.65
CA LEU A 139 6.70 -4.95 -2.83
C LEU A 139 5.41 -5.77 -3.02
N LEU A 140 4.26 -5.13 -3.24
CA LEU A 140 2.99 -5.81 -3.58
C LEU A 140 3.10 -6.64 -4.86
N GLY A 141 3.95 -6.24 -5.80
CA GLY A 141 4.23 -7.00 -7.02
C GLY A 141 5.26 -8.13 -6.85
N GLU A 142 6.05 -8.10 -5.76
CA GLU A 142 7.15 -9.04 -5.54
C GLU A 142 6.86 -10.14 -4.51
N TYR A 143 6.02 -9.85 -3.52
CA TYR A 143 5.74 -10.74 -2.40
C TYR A 143 4.28 -11.15 -2.32
N LEU A 144 4.04 -12.31 -1.70
CA LEU A 144 2.68 -12.73 -1.31
C LEU A 144 2.22 -11.83 -0.16
N ASN A 145 1.15 -11.08 -0.37
CA ASN A 145 0.59 -10.19 0.65
C ASN A 145 -0.38 -10.98 1.57
N ILE A 146 0.18 -11.89 2.38
CA ILE A 146 -0.54 -12.82 3.26
C ILE A 146 -0.20 -12.65 4.74
N GLY A 147 0.41 -11.53 5.11
CA GLY A 147 0.65 -11.18 6.50
C GLY A 147 -0.66 -10.90 7.26
N PRO A 148 -0.64 -10.89 8.59
CA PRO A 148 -1.85 -10.75 9.40
C PRO A 148 -2.62 -9.46 9.10
N ASN A 149 -1.96 -8.32 8.91
CA ASN A 149 -2.63 -7.06 8.58
C ASN A 149 -3.23 -7.09 7.18
N ALA A 150 -2.51 -7.65 6.21
CA ALA A 150 -3.00 -7.82 4.84
C ALA A 150 -4.24 -8.73 4.79
N VAL A 151 -4.27 -9.81 5.59
CA VAL A 151 -5.43 -10.71 5.70
C VAL A 151 -6.63 -9.98 6.32
N VAL A 152 -6.41 -9.20 7.38
CA VAL A 152 -7.49 -8.39 8.00
C VAL A 152 -8.07 -7.39 7.00
N PHE A 153 -7.23 -6.67 6.26
CA PHE A 153 -7.66 -5.77 5.19
C PHE A 153 -8.46 -6.49 4.09
N SER A 154 -7.96 -7.64 3.62
CA SER A 154 -8.62 -8.44 2.58
C SER A 154 -10.00 -8.94 3.03
N ASN A 155 -10.11 -9.38 4.29
CA ASN A 155 -11.38 -9.82 4.86
C ASN A 155 -12.38 -8.66 5.00
N ALA A 156 -11.92 -7.46 5.39
CA ALA A 156 -12.74 -6.27 5.43
C ALA A 156 -13.27 -5.90 4.04
N ALA A 157 -12.42 -5.92 3.02
CA ALA A 157 -12.82 -5.65 1.64
C ALA A 157 -13.83 -6.69 1.11
N LEU A 158 -13.63 -7.98 1.42
CA LEU A 158 -14.59 -9.04 1.11
C LEU A 158 -15.95 -8.81 1.79
N ALA A 159 -15.95 -8.43 3.07
CA ALA A 159 -17.19 -8.15 3.81
C ALA A 159 -17.96 -6.97 3.18
N VAL A 160 -17.28 -5.88 2.87
CA VAL A 160 -17.88 -4.72 2.19
C VAL A 160 -18.46 -5.13 0.83
N MET A 161 -17.72 -5.91 0.04
CA MET A 161 -18.19 -6.31 -1.29
C MET A 161 -19.38 -7.28 -1.23
N ARG A 162 -19.46 -8.19 -0.25
CA ARG A 162 -20.65 -9.02 -0.03
C ARG A 162 -21.90 -8.21 0.24
N ASN A 163 -21.76 -7.09 0.95
CA ASN A 163 -22.87 -6.17 1.23
C ASN A 163 -23.37 -5.43 -0.03
N SER A 164 -22.67 -5.50 -1.16
CA SER A 164 -23.11 -4.93 -2.43
C SER A 164 -24.28 -5.67 -3.06
N GLY A 165 -24.52 -6.92 -2.66
CA GLY A 165 -25.51 -7.80 -3.26
C GLY A 165 -25.08 -8.47 -4.56
N LEU A 166 -23.77 -8.38 -4.93
CA LEU A 166 -23.23 -9.16 -6.04
C LEU A 166 -23.26 -10.66 -5.75
N PRO A 167 -23.50 -11.51 -6.75
CA PRO A 167 -23.29 -12.96 -6.64
C PRO A 167 -21.85 -13.28 -6.23
N ASP A 168 -21.66 -14.33 -5.42
CA ASP A 168 -20.35 -14.71 -4.87
C ASP A 168 -19.28 -14.93 -5.94
N ASP A 169 -19.64 -15.47 -7.10
CA ASP A 169 -18.72 -15.71 -8.23
C ASP A 169 -18.23 -14.40 -8.90
N LYS A 170 -18.86 -13.27 -8.64
CA LYS A 170 -18.49 -11.93 -9.14
C LYS A 170 -17.66 -11.10 -8.17
N ILE A 171 -17.70 -11.43 -6.87
CA ILE A 171 -17.05 -10.64 -5.81
C ILE A 171 -15.55 -10.45 -6.06
N THR A 172 -14.85 -11.52 -6.41
CA THR A 172 -13.40 -11.45 -6.66
C THR A 172 -13.06 -10.55 -7.84
N SER A 173 -13.87 -10.59 -8.91
CA SER A 173 -13.66 -9.75 -10.09
C SER A 173 -13.90 -8.27 -9.77
N ALA A 174 -14.95 -7.96 -9.00
CA ALA A 174 -15.26 -6.60 -8.56
C ALA A 174 -14.16 -6.04 -7.65
N LEU A 175 -13.68 -6.84 -6.70
CA LEU A 175 -12.53 -6.46 -5.86
C LEU A 175 -11.28 -6.23 -6.70
N SER A 176 -10.98 -7.10 -7.66
CA SER A 176 -9.82 -6.95 -8.54
C SER A 176 -9.88 -5.65 -9.35
N LEU A 177 -11.06 -5.25 -9.84
CA LEU A 177 -11.25 -3.98 -10.52
C LEU A 177 -10.87 -2.81 -9.59
N VAL A 178 -11.43 -2.77 -8.38
CA VAL A 178 -11.16 -1.70 -7.42
C VAL A 178 -9.69 -1.70 -7.00
N TYR A 179 -9.10 -2.86 -6.73
CA TYR A 179 -7.68 -2.98 -6.38
C TYR A 179 -6.76 -2.43 -7.45
N GLN A 180 -6.95 -2.85 -8.71
CA GLN A 180 -6.11 -2.39 -9.82
C GLN A 180 -6.25 -0.89 -10.06
N PHE A 181 -7.47 -0.37 -9.94
CA PHE A 181 -7.74 1.05 -10.01
C PHE A 181 -6.97 1.82 -8.92
N VAL A 182 -7.15 1.45 -7.64
CA VAL A 182 -6.48 2.12 -6.52
C VAL A 182 -4.96 1.97 -6.60
N TYR A 183 -4.47 0.78 -6.96
CA TYR A 183 -3.05 0.52 -7.17
C TYR A 183 -2.44 1.45 -8.23
N GLY A 184 -3.13 1.64 -9.35
CA GLY A 184 -2.68 2.53 -10.41
C GLY A 184 -2.56 3.98 -9.93
N PHE A 185 -3.63 4.50 -9.31
CA PHE A 185 -3.64 5.86 -8.75
C PHE A 185 -2.56 6.06 -7.69
N GLY A 186 -2.55 5.22 -6.66
CA GLY A 186 -1.60 5.35 -5.54
C GLY A 186 -0.14 5.23 -5.99
N THR A 187 0.15 4.35 -6.95
CA THR A 187 1.51 4.19 -7.50
C THR A 187 1.98 5.44 -8.24
N ILE A 188 1.14 6.00 -9.13
CA ILE A 188 1.50 7.20 -9.90
C ILE A 188 1.67 8.38 -8.97
N GLU A 189 0.75 8.58 -8.06
CA GLU A 189 0.76 9.68 -7.11
C GLU A 189 1.96 9.60 -6.15
N GLY A 190 2.21 8.44 -5.55
CA GLY A 190 3.35 8.23 -4.66
C GLY A 190 4.69 8.47 -5.34
N ARG A 191 4.83 8.09 -6.61
CA ARG A 191 6.03 8.37 -7.42
C ARG A 191 6.21 9.85 -7.72
N PHE A 192 5.13 10.56 -8.00
CA PHE A 192 5.17 12.01 -8.25
C PHE A 192 5.46 12.79 -6.96
N ALA A 193 4.92 12.34 -5.83
CA ALA A 193 5.14 12.97 -4.53
C ALA A 193 6.55 12.74 -3.97
N ALA A 194 7.20 11.63 -4.33
CA ALA A 194 8.49 11.24 -3.77
C ALA A 194 9.61 12.30 -3.94
N PRO A 195 9.82 12.94 -5.10
CA PRO A 195 10.82 14.00 -5.27
C PRO A 195 10.53 15.24 -4.41
N CYS A 196 9.25 15.52 -4.12
CA CYS A 196 8.79 16.68 -3.36
C CYS A 196 8.90 16.51 -1.84
N ARG A 197 9.38 15.34 -1.35
CA ARG A 197 9.64 15.12 0.08
C ARG A 197 10.93 15.78 0.55
N ALA A 198 11.85 16.08 -0.39
CA ALA A 198 13.04 16.86 -0.09
C ALA A 198 12.67 18.35 0.04
N PRO A 199 13.33 19.12 0.93
CA PRO A 199 13.10 20.56 1.02
C PRO A 199 13.40 21.27 -0.30
N GLY A 200 12.47 22.07 -0.79
CA GLY A 200 12.74 23.02 -1.88
C GLY A 200 11.84 22.97 -3.10
N LEU A 201 10.99 21.94 -3.27
CA LEU A 201 10.05 21.88 -4.39
C LEU A 201 8.73 21.24 -3.93
N THR A 202 7.63 21.98 -4.10
CA THR A 202 6.27 21.45 -3.86
C THR A 202 5.74 20.72 -5.10
N GLN A 203 4.72 19.89 -4.92
CA GLN A 203 4.07 19.22 -6.04
C GLN A 203 3.42 20.22 -7.01
N ASP A 204 2.89 21.33 -6.50
CA ASP A 204 2.26 22.38 -7.29
C ASP A 204 3.31 23.15 -8.11
N GLU A 205 4.45 23.47 -7.53
CA GLU A 205 5.56 24.10 -8.26
C GLU A 205 6.08 23.19 -9.37
N LEU A 206 6.31 21.90 -9.07
CA LEU A 206 6.74 20.92 -10.08
C LEU A 206 5.70 20.81 -11.21
N PHE A 207 4.42 20.78 -10.88
CA PHE A 207 3.34 20.73 -11.86
C PHE A 207 3.30 21.99 -12.73
N HIS A 208 3.39 23.16 -12.11
CA HIS A 208 3.44 24.45 -12.80
C HIS A 208 4.62 24.56 -13.76
N GLU A 209 5.82 24.21 -13.31
CA GLU A 209 7.03 24.21 -14.14
C GLU A 209 6.86 23.26 -15.35
N THR A 210 6.32 22.05 -15.10
CA THR A 210 6.06 21.08 -16.17
C THR A 210 5.03 21.61 -17.17
N MET A 211 3.94 22.21 -16.72
CA MET A 211 2.90 22.75 -17.59
C MET A 211 3.40 23.96 -18.39
N SER A 212 4.16 24.84 -17.77
CA SER A 212 4.77 25.98 -18.45
C SER A 212 5.74 25.55 -19.56
N SER A 213 6.46 24.44 -19.38
CA SER A 213 7.39 23.92 -20.39
C SER A 213 6.71 23.43 -21.69
N VAL A 214 5.40 23.21 -21.64
CA VAL A 214 4.60 22.73 -22.79
C VAL A 214 3.53 23.74 -23.23
N GLU A 215 3.53 24.96 -22.66
CA GLU A 215 2.47 25.95 -22.88
C GLU A 215 2.35 26.38 -24.34
N ASP A 216 3.45 26.57 -25.03
CA ASP A 216 3.51 27.05 -26.44
C ASP A 216 3.46 25.90 -27.46
N ARG A 217 3.32 24.67 -27.02
CA ARG A 217 3.34 23.49 -27.90
C ARG A 217 1.94 23.13 -28.36
N MET A 218 1.68 23.25 -29.67
CA MET A 218 0.35 23.04 -30.29
C MET A 218 -0.20 21.64 -30.07
N GLU A 219 0.65 20.63 -30.00
CA GLU A 219 0.25 19.25 -29.76
C GLU A 219 -0.44 19.03 -28.40
N PHE A 220 -0.34 19.98 -27.47
CA PHE A 220 -1.00 19.93 -26.15
C PHE A 220 -2.27 20.79 -26.04
N ASP A 221 -2.73 21.44 -27.13
CA ASP A 221 -3.89 22.36 -27.09
C ASP A 221 -5.15 21.70 -26.53
N GLU A 222 -5.50 20.51 -27.00
CA GLU A 222 -6.68 19.78 -26.50
C GLU A 222 -6.49 19.34 -25.04
N SER A 223 -5.32 18.84 -24.68
CA SER A 223 -5.01 18.47 -23.31
C SER A 223 -5.13 19.67 -22.36
N ARG A 224 -4.67 20.86 -22.77
CA ARG A 224 -4.81 22.10 -21.97
C ARG A 224 -6.27 22.50 -21.76
N LYS A 225 -7.12 22.38 -22.79
CA LYS A 225 -8.56 22.66 -22.66
C LYS A 225 -9.21 21.73 -21.63
N ILE A 226 -8.91 20.44 -21.71
CA ILE A 226 -9.41 19.42 -20.77
C ILE A 226 -8.87 19.70 -19.36
N MET A 227 -7.58 20.02 -19.22
CA MET A 227 -6.97 20.34 -17.93
C MET A 227 -7.60 21.58 -17.28
N LYS A 228 -7.91 22.63 -18.07
CA LYS A 228 -8.65 23.80 -17.57
C LYS A 228 -10.08 23.45 -17.13
N ALA A 229 -10.77 22.58 -17.86
CA ALA A 229 -12.11 22.12 -17.52
C ALA A 229 -12.13 21.22 -16.27
N ARG A 230 -11.03 20.48 -16.01
CA ARG A 230 -10.87 19.62 -14.85
C ARG A 230 -11.05 20.38 -13.53
N GLY A 231 -10.53 21.62 -13.46
CA GLY A 231 -10.55 22.44 -12.24
C GLY A 231 -9.67 21.86 -11.12
N GLY A 232 -9.59 22.59 -10.00
CA GLY A 232 -8.70 22.32 -8.88
C GLY A 232 -7.59 23.36 -8.84
N ASN A 233 -7.22 23.83 -7.63
CA ASN A 233 -6.20 24.85 -7.44
C ASN A 233 -4.84 24.23 -7.11
N THR A 234 -4.86 23.00 -6.57
CA THR A 234 -3.66 22.25 -6.21
C THR A 234 -3.64 20.88 -6.88
N VAL A 235 -2.46 20.28 -6.99
CA VAL A 235 -2.28 18.92 -7.50
C VAL A 235 -3.04 17.92 -6.65
N GLU A 236 -3.09 18.12 -5.34
CA GLU A 236 -3.83 17.27 -4.39
C GLU A 236 -5.33 17.32 -4.68
N GLU A 237 -5.94 18.52 -4.76
CA GLU A 237 -7.37 18.68 -5.09
C GLU A 237 -7.72 18.04 -6.44
N MET A 238 -6.87 18.22 -7.46
CA MET A 238 -7.07 17.62 -8.76
C MET A 238 -7.10 16.10 -8.70
N ARG A 239 -6.16 15.49 -7.97
CA ARG A 239 -6.05 14.04 -7.82
C ARG A 239 -7.19 13.44 -7.01
N ASP A 240 -7.57 14.10 -5.92
CA ASP A 240 -8.67 13.64 -5.07
C ASP A 240 -9.99 13.64 -5.83
N ARG A 241 -10.22 14.67 -6.63
CA ARG A 241 -11.40 14.74 -7.51
C ARG A 241 -11.40 13.61 -8.53
N ASP A 242 -10.30 13.43 -9.25
CA ASP A 242 -10.20 12.38 -10.27
C ASP A 242 -10.34 10.99 -9.67
N PHE A 243 -9.69 10.75 -8.53
CA PHE A 243 -9.80 9.48 -7.83
C PHE A 243 -11.23 9.19 -7.41
N THR A 244 -11.90 10.16 -6.77
CA THR A 244 -13.27 10.01 -6.28
C THR A 244 -14.23 9.75 -7.44
N PHE A 245 -14.13 10.54 -8.51
CA PHE A 245 -15.03 10.43 -9.66
C PHE A 245 -14.83 9.11 -10.43
N ALA A 246 -13.57 8.68 -10.61
CA ALA A 246 -13.28 7.42 -11.27
C ALA A 246 -13.66 6.19 -10.41
N LEU A 247 -13.56 6.30 -9.09
CA LEU A 247 -14.07 5.26 -8.18
C LEU A 247 -15.60 5.15 -8.25
N ASP A 248 -16.31 6.27 -8.42
CA ASP A 248 -17.76 6.28 -8.61
C ASP A 248 -18.18 5.55 -9.89
N PHE A 249 -17.40 5.62 -10.97
CA PHE A 249 -17.63 4.79 -12.17
C PHE A 249 -17.51 3.29 -11.85
N ALA A 250 -16.52 2.90 -11.07
CA ALA A 250 -16.36 1.50 -10.66
C ALA A 250 -17.54 1.03 -9.81
N ILE A 251 -18.00 1.85 -8.85
CA ILE A 251 -19.15 1.57 -8.00
C ILE A 251 -20.44 1.45 -8.83
N ALA A 252 -20.70 2.40 -9.73
CA ALA A 252 -21.84 2.36 -10.62
C ALA A 252 -21.83 1.10 -11.53
N GLY A 253 -20.65 0.71 -12.02
CA GLY A 253 -20.48 -0.54 -12.77
C GLY A 253 -20.80 -1.78 -11.96
N ILE A 254 -20.41 -1.84 -10.70
CA ILE A 254 -20.74 -2.93 -9.77
C ILE A 254 -22.26 -2.99 -9.56
N GLU A 255 -22.92 -1.85 -9.32
CA GLU A 255 -24.37 -1.78 -9.16
C GLU A 255 -25.13 -2.27 -10.39
N ALA A 256 -24.72 -1.82 -11.56
CA ALA A 256 -25.36 -2.20 -12.83
C ALA A 256 -25.27 -3.71 -13.14
N LEU A 257 -24.31 -4.41 -12.52
CA LEU A 257 -24.11 -5.86 -12.70
C LEU A 257 -24.73 -6.71 -11.59
N ARG A 258 -25.21 -6.10 -10.50
CA ARG A 258 -25.85 -6.79 -9.37
C ARG A 258 -27.12 -7.54 -9.80
N ASP A 259 -27.91 -6.93 -10.63
CA ASP A 259 -29.25 -7.38 -11.00
C ASP A 259 -29.27 -8.17 -12.33
N ARG A 260 -28.09 -8.55 -12.83
CA ARG A 260 -27.91 -9.39 -14.04
C ARG A 260 -27.50 -10.81 -13.66
#